data_27fac11074e16e095c6d895463b7f225
#
_entry.id   27fac11074e16e095c6d895463b7f225
#
_cell.length_a   1.000
_cell.length_b   1.000
_cell.length_c   1.000
_cell.angle_alpha   90.00
_cell.angle_beta   90.00
_cell.angle_gamma   90.00
#
_symmetry.space_group_name_H-M   'P 1'
#
loop_
_entity.id
_entity.type
_entity.pdbx_description
1 polymer ?
#
loop_
_entity_poly.entity_id
_entity_poly.type
_entity_poly.pdbx_seq_one_letter_code
_entity_poly.pdbx_strand_id
1 'polypeptide(L)'
;MATLPDPFVAAARELLGERFDQGGPALEAYSRDLSTLGHLGFADRLEGALPQPFAREPQAVARIQSVAEIEALTKACLEHEVPLIPFGAGSGVCGGTLAIRGGVMLDVKALQSLEIDQRSLLITVGAGYNLQLLEDRLQREGLTLGHHPSSITCSTIGGAVAARGAGQLSTRYGKIEDMVVALEVVLPCGTLVVTGPRAPRAATGPNWAQVFTGSEGVLGTITSCTLRVHRLPALRLYRSYSFPTLE
;
A
#
# COMPACT_ATOMS: atom_id res chain seq x y z
N MET A 1 10.71 2.59 24.91
CA MET A 1 9.35 2.90 24.39
C MET A 1 8.33 2.45 25.41
N ALA A 2 7.18 3.15 25.54
CA ALA A 2 6.07 2.65 26.33
C ALA A 2 5.57 1.33 25.70
N THR A 3 5.20 0.34 26.51
CA THR A 3 4.58 -0.90 26.03
C THR A 3 3.17 -0.62 25.50
N LEU A 4 2.67 -1.47 24.59
CA LEU A 4 1.26 -1.41 24.20
C LEU A 4 0.36 -1.58 25.44
N PRO A 5 -0.76 -0.85 25.54
CA PRO A 5 -1.69 -1.00 26.64
C PRO A 5 -2.27 -2.43 26.73
N ASP A 6 -2.32 -3.03 27.91
CA ASP A 6 -2.84 -4.40 28.09
C ASP A 6 -4.26 -4.57 27.57
N PRO A 7 -5.23 -3.63 27.77
CA PRO A 7 -6.57 -3.73 27.20
C PRO A 7 -6.57 -3.78 25.67
N PHE A 8 -5.71 -2.98 25.03
CA PHE A 8 -5.53 -3.02 23.58
C PHE A 8 -5.01 -4.37 23.10
N VAL A 9 -3.97 -4.90 23.76
CA VAL A 9 -3.38 -6.22 23.43
C VAL A 9 -4.41 -7.32 23.55
N ALA A 10 -5.24 -7.29 24.63
CA ALA A 10 -6.32 -8.26 24.82
C ALA A 10 -7.35 -8.20 23.68
N ALA A 11 -7.84 -7.01 23.33
CA ALA A 11 -8.79 -6.80 22.23
C ALA A 11 -8.20 -7.21 20.86
N ALA A 12 -6.96 -6.87 20.59
CA ALA A 12 -6.29 -7.23 19.34
C ALA A 12 -6.07 -8.75 19.22
N ARG A 13 -5.75 -9.43 20.31
CA ARG A 13 -5.65 -10.91 20.36
C ARG A 13 -6.99 -11.62 20.25
N GLU A 14 -8.04 -11.07 20.84
CA GLU A 14 -9.40 -11.58 20.66
C GLU A 14 -9.84 -11.49 19.20
N LEU A 15 -9.52 -10.38 18.52
CA LEU A 15 -9.86 -10.13 17.12
C LEU A 15 -9.07 -11.01 16.15
N LEU A 16 -7.77 -11.18 16.37
CA LEU A 16 -6.83 -11.71 15.38
C LEU A 16 -6.18 -13.04 15.78
N GLY A 17 -6.22 -13.43 17.05
CA GLY A 17 -5.54 -14.62 17.57
C GLY A 17 -4.03 -14.55 17.33
N GLU A 18 -3.46 -15.62 16.78
CA GLU A 18 -2.03 -15.74 16.46
C GLU A 18 -1.56 -14.79 15.34
N ARG A 19 -2.49 -14.16 14.61
CA ARG A 19 -2.19 -13.17 13.58
C ARG A 19 -1.82 -11.81 14.17
N PHE A 20 -2.05 -11.59 15.46
CA PHE A 20 -1.48 -10.49 16.24
C PHE A 20 -0.19 -10.95 16.91
N ASP A 21 0.93 -10.59 16.32
CA ASP A 21 2.24 -11.13 16.63
C ASP A 21 3.15 -10.05 17.25
N GLN A 22 3.71 -10.35 18.42
CA GLN A 22 4.66 -9.51 19.16
C GLN A 22 6.04 -10.18 19.26
N GLY A 23 6.28 -11.24 18.50
CA GLY A 23 7.54 -11.98 18.49
C GLY A 23 8.64 -11.25 17.72
N GLY A 24 9.88 -11.31 18.23
CA GLY A 24 11.04 -10.62 17.64
C GLY A 24 11.23 -10.87 16.12
N PRO A 25 11.16 -12.10 15.62
CA PRO A 25 11.31 -12.37 14.17
C PRO A 25 10.26 -11.64 13.31
N ALA A 26 9.01 -11.54 13.79
CA ALA A 26 7.98 -10.79 13.08
C ALA A 26 8.29 -9.29 13.12
N LEU A 27 8.63 -8.75 14.28
CA LEU A 27 8.96 -7.33 14.44
C LEU A 27 10.15 -6.93 13.55
N GLU A 28 11.19 -7.75 13.52
CA GLU A 28 12.36 -7.53 12.66
C GLU A 28 11.98 -7.50 11.17
N ALA A 29 11.14 -8.43 10.71
CA ALA A 29 10.72 -8.52 9.31
C ALA A 29 9.96 -7.26 8.82
N TYR A 30 9.28 -6.56 9.73
CA TYR A 30 8.53 -5.34 9.40
C TYR A 30 9.22 -4.03 9.86
N SER A 31 10.46 -4.11 10.33
CA SER A 31 11.22 -2.94 10.78
C SER A 31 11.86 -2.14 9.66
N ARG A 32 11.78 -2.62 8.42
CA ARG A 32 12.51 -2.07 7.27
C ARG A 32 11.61 -1.85 6.07
N ASP A 33 11.96 -0.84 5.28
CA ASP A 33 11.56 -0.67 3.91
C ASP A 33 12.82 -0.57 3.02
N LEU A 34 12.69 -0.20 1.76
CA LEU A 34 13.84 -0.02 0.86
C LEU A 34 14.44 1.39 0.91
N SER A 35 14.04 2.23 1.87
CA SER A 35 14.67 3.53 2.08
C SER A 35 16.09 3.38 2.63
N THR A 36 16.92 4.39 2.40
CA THR A 36 18.24 4.48 3.03
C THR A 36 18.17 4.59 4.56
N LEU A 37 17.02 5.05 5.08
CA LEU A 37 16.75 5.09 6.53
C LEU A 37 16.64 3.69 7.14
N GLY A 38 16.18 2.70 6.37
CA GLY A 38 16.05 1.29 6.77
C GLY A 38 17.36 0.48 6.64
N HIS A 39 18.33 0.99 5.89
CA HIS A 39 19.57 0.28 5.58
C HIS A 39 20.82 1.03 6.04
N LEU A 40 21.88 0.28 6.42
CA LEU A 40 23.26 0.75 6.51
C LEU A 40 23.60 1.74 7.64
N GLY A 41 22.96 1.71 8.80
CA GLY A 41 23.36 2.60 9.91
C GLY A 41 23.24 4.10 9.56
N PHE A 42 22.52 4.45 8.50
CA PHE A 42 22.26 5.84 8.13
C PHE A 42 21.48 6.58 9.22
N ALA A 43 20.63 5.85 9.95
CA ALA A 43 19.94 6.42 11.10
C ALA A 43 20.92 6.72 12.27
N ASP A 44 21.98 5.95 12.43
CA ASP A 44 23.02 6.23 13.43
C ASP A 44 23.75 7.55 13.09
N ARG A 45 23.87 7.88 11.81
CA ARG A 45 24.40 9.18 11.35
C ARG A 45 23.42 10.35 11.48
N LEU A 46 22.13 10.05 11.62
CA LEU A 46 21.05 11.03 11.83
C LEU A 46 20.65 11.15 13.31
N GLU A 47 21.31 10.44 14.21
CA GLU A 47 20.99 10.43 15.66
C GLU A 47 20.92 11.80 16.31
N GLY A 48 21.50 12.81 15.74
CA GLY A 48 21.36 14.20 16.19
C GLY A 48 20.28 15.02 15.46
N ALA A 49 19.74 14.52 14.34
CA ALA A 49 18.84 15.26 13.45
C ALA A 49 17.37 14.81 13.54
N LEU A 50 17.12 13.64 14.13
CA LEU A 50 15.77 13.11 14.28
C LEU A 50 15.30 13.18 15.74
N PRO A 51 13.98 13.39 15.98
CA PRO A 51 13.44 13.34 17.33
C PRO A 51 13.72 11.98 17.98
N GLN A 52 14.39 11.98 19.15
CA GLN A 52 14.64 10.77 19.91
C GLN A 52 13.49 10.47 20.88
N PRO A 53 13.17 9.20 21.13
CA PRO A 53 13.76 7.98 20.56
C PRO A 53 13.19 7.64 19.17
N PHE A 54 14.06 7.40 18.20
CA PHE A 54 13.68 6.92 16.88
C PHE A 54 13.49 5.40 16.90
N ALA A 55 12.25 4.97 17.05
CA ALA A 55 11.91 3.56 16.96
C ALA A 55 11.80 3.13 15.50
N ARG A 56 12.39 1.99 15.15
CA ARG A 56 12.28 1.37 13.83
C ARG A 56 11.45 0.10 13.87
N GLU A 57 11.40 -0.55 15.02
CA GLU A 57 10.61 -1.77 15.19
C GLU A 57 9.19 -1.42 15.61
N PRO A 58 8.17 -2.02 14.98
CA PRO A 58 6.82 -1.97 15.49
C PRO A 58 6.75 -2.72 16.84
N GLN A 59 5.71 -2.49 17.61
CA GLN A 59 5.47 -3.19 18.87
C GLN A 59 4.63 -4.46 18.68
N ALA A 60 3.93 -4.53 17.54
CA ALA A 60 3.21 -5.72 17.08
C ALA A 60 3.00 -5.67 15.57
N VAL A 61 2.73 -6.84 14.99
CA VAL A 61 2.30 -7.01 13.60
C VAL A 61 0.90 -7.63 13.61
N ALA A 62 -0.06 -6.98 12.95
CA ALA A 62 -1.41 -7.44 12.75
C ALA A 62 -1.60 -7.90 11.29
N ARG A 63 -1.70 -9.20 11.06
CA ARG A 63 -1.92 -9.79 9.73
C ARG A 63 -3.41 -9.90 9.47
N ILE A 64 -3.94 -8.99 8.66
CA ILE A 64 -5.37 -8.83 8.41
C ILE A 64 -5.85 -9.74 7.28
N GLN A 65 -7.05 -10.29 7.40
CA GLN A 65 -7.70 -11.10 6.36
C GLN A 65 -8.99 -10.48 5.81
N SER A 66 -9.55 -9.49 6.52
CA SER A 66 -10.80 -8.84 6.09
C SER A 66 -10.81 -7.35 6.37
N VAL A 67 -11.68 -6.63 5.66
CA VAL A 67 -11.90 -5.19 5.89
C VAL A 67 -12.49 -4.94 7.29
N ALA A 68 -13.38 -5.83 7.76
CA ALA A 68 -13.99 -5.72 9.08
C ALA A 68 -12.93 -5.79 10.20
N GLU A 69 -11.88 -6.59 10.04
CA GLU A 69 -10.75 -6.62 10.99
C GLU A 69 -9.97 -5.30 10.99
N ILE A 70 -9.79 -4.66 9.82
CA ILE A 70 -9.17 -3.34 9.74
C ILE A 70 -10.01 -2.30 10.49
N GLU A 71 -11.33 -2.28 10.26
CA GLU A 71 -12.24 -1.35 10.95
C GLU A 71 -12.18 -1.52 12.46
N ALA A 72 -12.27 -2.77 12.95
CA ALA A 72 -12.23 -3.09 14.37
C ALA A 72 -10.87 -2.73 15.01
N LEU A 73 -9.76 -3.12 14.38
CA LEU A 73 -8.42 -2.83 14.89
C LEU A 73 -8.13 -1.32 14.87
N THR A 74 -8.57 -0.61 13.82
CA THR A 74 -8.39 0.86 13.74
C THR A 74 -9.13 1.57 14.86
N LYS A 75 -10.37 1.15 15.18
CA LYS A 75 -11.13 1.68 16.33
C LYS A 75 -10.42 1.43 17.66
N ALA A 76 -9.92 0.21 17.86
CA ALA A 76 -9.16 -0.11 19.08
C ALA A 76 -7.85 0.71 19.17
N CYS A 77 -7.13 0.90 18.06
CA CYS A 77 -5.96 1.76 18.02
C CYS A 77 -6.28 3.21 18.38
N LEU A 78 -7.39 3.76 17.87
CA LEU A 78 -7.83 5.11 18.18
C LEU A 78 -8.21 5.25 19.67
N GLU A 79 -8.98 4.30 20.21
CA GLU A 79 -9.40 4.30 21.61
C GLU A 79 -8.23 4.28 22.60
N HIS A 80 -7.18 3.54 22.25
CA HIS A 80 -6.01 3.35 23.11
C HIS A 80 -4.80 4.19 22.73
N GLU A 81 -4.96 5.13 21.78
CA GLU A 81 -3.89 6.02 21.28
C GLU A 81 -2.67 5.25 20.75
N VAL A 82 -2.90 4.08 20.13
CA VAL A 82 -1.85 3.23 19.55
C VAL A 82 -1.62 3.62 18.09
N PRO A 83 -0.37 3.97 17.68
CA PRO A 83 -0.07 4.23 16.28
C PRO A 83 -0.33 3.00 15.40
N LEU A 84 -0.98 3.21 14.25
CA LEU A 84 -1.26 2.17 13.26
C LEU A 84 -0.56 2.51 11.94
N ILE A 85 0.24 1.59 11.43
CA ILE A 85 1.06 1.78 10.23
C ILE A 85 0.60 0.78 9.15
N PRO A 86 -0.13 1.21 8.11
CA PRO A 86 -0.47 0.34 6.99
C PRO A 86 0.77 -0.16 6.26
N PHE A 87 0.84 -1.47 6.00
CA PHE A 87 1.97 -2.13 5.37
C PHE A 87 1.53 -3.04 4.24
N GLY A 88 1.98 -2.75 3.03
CA GLY A 88 1.85 -3.63 1.87
C GLY A 88 3.06 -4.56 1.75
N ALA A 89 4.10 -4.13 1.06
CA ALA A 89 5.31 -4.93 0.85
C ALA A 89 6.61 -4.26 1.35
N GLY A 90 6.55 -3.09 1.93
CA GLY A 90 7.73 -2.36 2.37
C GLY A 90 8.69 -1.97 1.24
N SER A 91 8.20 -1.93 -0.01
CA SER A 91 9.02 -1.61 -1.19
C SER A 91 9.23 -0.11 -1.42
N GLY A 92 8.70 0.73 -0.56
CA GLY A 92 8.90 2.18 -0.57
C GLY A 92 10.35 2.57 -0.25
N VAL A 93 10.76 3.73 -0.77
CA VAL A 93 12.14 4.24 -0.63
C VAL A 93 12.22 5.55 0.16
N CYS A 94 11.11 5.96 0.78
CA CYS A 94 11.01 7.22 1.52
C CYS A 94 10.75 7.04 3.03
N GLY A 95 10.75 5.81 3.56
CA GLY A 95 10.55 5.57 4.98
C GLY A 95 9.08 5.58 5.43
N GLY A 96 8.12 5.58 4.51
CA GLY A 96 6.68 5.71 4.82
C GLY A 96 6.09 4.55 5.64
N THR A 97 6.78 3.40 5.69
CA THR A 97 6.35 2.24 6.48
C THR A 97 7.16 2.02 7.76
N LEU A 98 8.05 2.96 8.12
CA LEU A 98 8.85 2.82 9.34
C LEU A 98 8.05 3.18 10.59
N ALA A 99 8.11 2.33 11.60
CA ALA A 99 7.42 2.52 12.88
C ALA A 99 8.16 3.51 13.79
N ILE A 100 8.36 4.76 13.34
CA ILE A 100 9.16 5.76 14.04
C ILE A 100 8.63 6.14 15.43
N ARG A 101 7.38 5.86 15.73
CA ARG A 101 6.74 6.05 17.03
C ARG A 101 6.32 4.74 17.70
N GLY A 102 6.84 3.60 17.21
CA GLY A 102 6.33 2.29 17.60
C GLY A 102 4.93 2.03 17.02
N GLY A 103 4.08 1.32 17.76
CA GLY A 103 2.72 0.99 17.34
C GLY A 103 2.58 -0.35 16.63
N VAL A 104 1.50 -0.51 15.88
CA VAL A 104 1.13 -1.76 15.22
C VAL A 104 1.31 -1.66 13.72
N MET A 105 2.04 -2.59 13.14
CA MET A 105 2.14 -2.77 11.70
C MET A 105 0.89 -3.50 11.19
N LEU A 106 0.12 -2.86 10.34
CA LEU A 106 -1.10 -3.40 9.76
C LEU A 106 -0.78 -4.03 8.40
N ASP A 107 -0.56 -5.33 8.38
CA ASP A 107 -0.27 -6.08 7.15
C ASP A 107 -1.57 -6.38 6.37
N VAL A 108 -1.70 -5.74 5.20
CA VAL A 108 -2.87 -5.86 4.33
C VAL A 108 -2.68 -6.85 3.16
N LYS A 109 -1.57 -7.60 3.12
CA LYS A 109 -1.22 -8.47 1.98
C LYS A 109 -2.24 -9.58 1.69
N ALA A 110 -3.06 -9.97 2.66
CA ALA A 110 -4.11 -10.98 2.44
C ALA A 110 -5.35 -10.43 1.72
N LEU A 111 -5.49 -9.12 1.52
CA LEU A 111 -6.57 -8.54 0.73
C LEU A 111 -6.27 -8.72 -0.77
N GLN A 112 -6.61 -9.89 -1.32
CA GLN A 112 -6.24 -10.31 -2.68
C GLN A 112 -7.45 -10.59 -3.58
N SER A 113 -8.60 -9.95 -3.34
CA SER A 113 -9.75 -10.04 -4.23
C SER A 113 -9.43 -9.44 -5.61
N LEU A 114 -10.04 -9.98 -6.66
CA LEU A 114 -9.91 -9.45 -8.02
C LEU A 114 -11.20 -9.70 -8.79
N GLU A 115 -11.78 -8.62 -9.30
CA GLU A 115 -12.90 -8.60 -10.24
C GLU A 115 -12.43 -7.89 -11.51
N ILE A 116 -12.69 -8.48 -12.68
CA ILE A 116 -12.31 -7.93 -13.99
C ILE A 116 -13.56 -7.67 -14.80
N ASP A 117 -13.83 -6.41 -15.10
CA ASP A 117 -14.87 -6.00 -16.06
C ASP A 117 -14.20 -5.67 -17.41
N GLN A 118 -14.14 -6.67 -18.27
CA GLN A 118 -13.57 -6.53 -19.63
C GLN A 118 -14.37 -5.57 -20.52
N ARG A 119 -15.66 -5.40 -20.24
CA ARG A 119 -16.55 -4.54 -21.03
C ARG A 119 -16.27 -3.07 -20.74
N SER A 120 -16.12 -2.72 -19.47
CA SER A 120 -15.84 -1.36 -19.03
C SER A 120 -14.34 -1.05 -19.00
N LEU A 121 -13.47 -2.05 -19.19
CA LEU A 121 -12.03 -1.97 -19.02
C LEU A 121 -11.67 -1.46 -17.61
N LEU A 122 -12.28 -2.04 -16.61
CA LEU A 122 -12.06 -1.78 -15.21
C LEU A 122 -11.70 -3.06 -14.47
N ILE A 123 -10.92 -2.90 -13.42
CA ILE A 123 -10.73 -3.93 -12.41
C ILE A 123 -11.06 -3.36 -11.03
N THR A 124 -11.56 -4.21 -10.13
CA THR A 124 -11.59 -3.93 -8.71
C THR A 124 -10.72 -4.96 -8.02
N VAL A 125 -9.70 -4.48 -7.30
CA VAL A 125 -8.64 -5.33 -6.76
C VAL A 125 -8.33 -4.96 -5.32
N GLY A 126 -8.15 -5.97 -4.46
CA GLY A 126 -7.75 -5.80 -3.07
C GLY A 126 -6.35 -5.18 -2.95
N ALA A 127 -6.17 -4.32 -1.96
CA ALA A 127 -4.94 -3.53 -1.78
C ALA A 127 -3.67 -4.38 -1.58
N GLY A 128 -3.83 -5.60 -1.07
CA GLY A 128 -2.73 -6.56 -0.84
C GLY A 128 -2.27 -7.30 -2.08
N TYR A 129 -2.95 -7.17 -3.21
CA TYR A 129 -2.60 -7.91 -4.43
C TYR A 129 -1.21 -7.48 -4.95
N ASN A 130 -0.35 -8.46 -5.24
CA ASN A 130 0.98 -8.18 -5.80
C ASN A 130 0.87 -7.69 -7.25
N LEU A 131 1.64 -6.65 -7.61
CA LEU A 131 1.56 -6.00 -8.92
C LEU A 131 1.95 -6.91 -10.07
N GLN A 132 3.00 -7.75 -9.91
CA GLN A 132 3.41 -8.67 -10.97
C GLN A 132 2.36 -9.75 -11.20
N LEU A 133 1.83 -10.33 -10.12
CA LEU A 133 0.78 -11.35 -10.22
C LEU A 133 -0.51 -10.77 -10.83
N LEU A 134 -0.83 -9.51 -10.54
CA LEU A 134 -1.95 -8.80 -11.15
C LEU A 134 -1.73 -8.63 -12.65
N GLU A 135 -0.57 -8.13 -13.07
CA GLU A 135 -0.22 -7.95 -14.48
C GLU A 135 -0.26 -9.28 -15.24
N ASP A 136 0.34 -10.34 -14.67
CA ASP A 136 0.32 -11.69 -15.25
C ASP A 136 -1.11 -12.23 -15.42
N ARG A 137 -1.98 -11.94 -14.45
CA ARG A 137 -3.39 -12.33 -14.51
C ARG A 137 -4.14 -11.56 -15.58
N LEU A 138 -3.91 -10.25 -15.70
CA LEU A 138 -4.52 -9.39 -16.71
C LEU A 138 -4.06 -9.78 -18.13
N GLN A 139 -2.79 -10.11 -18.31
CA GLN A 139 -2.25 -10.51 -19.61
C GLN A 139 -2.92 -11.78 -20.15
N ARG A 140 -3.27 -12.73 -19.29
CA ARG A 140 -4.05 -13.93 -19.68
C ARG A 140 -5.43 -13.59 -20.19
N GLU A 141 -5.98 -12.45 -19.79
CA GLU A 141 -7.28 -11.93 -20.26
C GLU A 141 -7.14 -10.95 -21.44
N GLY A 142 -5.94 -10.81 -22.01
CA GLY A 142 -5.66 -9.85 -23.08
C GLY A 142 -5.66 -8.38 -22.63
N LEU A 143 -5.43 -8.15 -21.35
CA LEU A 143 -5.41 -6.83 -20.71
C LEU A 143 -4.04 -6.50 -20.10
N THR A 144 -3.81 -5.25 -19.78
CA THR A 144 -2.66 -4.77 -19.01
C THR A 144 -3.09 -3.59 -18.14
N LEU A 145 -2.55 -3.51 -16.94
CA LEU A 145 -2.65 -2.31 -16.12
C LEU A 145 -1.77 -1.18 -16.71
N GLY A 146 -0.62 -1.55 -17.29
CA GLY A 146 0.34 -0.58 -17.83
C GLY A 146 1.18 0.11 -16.73
N HIS A 147 1.03 -0.27 -15.47
CA HIS A 147 1.85 0.23 -14.36
C HIS A 147 3.04 -0.71 -14.12
N HIS A 148 4.23 -0.26 -14.51
CA HIS A 148 5.45 -1.08 -14.49
C HIS A 148 6.59 -0.40 -13.70
N PRO A 149 6.46 -0.28 -12.37
CA PRO A 149 7.55 0.24 -11.53
C PRO A 149 8.70 -0.76 -11.43
N SER A 150 9.90 -0.32 -11.06
CA SER A 150 11.05 -1.20 -10.82
C SER A 150 10.79 -2.23 -9.70
N SER A 151 9.89 -1.90 -8.79
CA SER A 151 9.46 -2.75 -7.66
C SER A 151 8.27 -3.67 -7.98
N ILE A 152 7.88 -3.84 -9.25
CA ILE A 152 6.67 -4.58 -9.65
C ILE A 152 6.59 -5.98 -9.04
N THR A 153 7.72 -6.68 -8.91
CA THR A 153 7.78 -8.05 -8.38
C THR A 153 7.45 -8.15 -6.90
N CYS A 154 7.65 -7.09 -6.13
CA CYS A 154 7.43 -7.09 -4.68
C CYS A 154 6.32 -6.14 -4.22
N SER A 155 5.95 -5.11 -4.99
CA SER A 155 4.96 -4.11 -4.58
C SER A 155 3.53 -4.67 -4.55
N THR A 156 2.70 -4.12 -3.67
CA THR A 156 1.25 -4.33 -3.67
C THR A 156 0.54 -3.16 -4.33
N ILE A 157 -0.68 -3.41 -4.86
CA ILE A 157 -1.47 -2.39 -5.55
C ILE A 157 -1.83 -1.23 -4.62
N GLY A 158 -2.26 -1.50 -3.39
CA GLY A 158 -2.57 -0.47 -2.40
C GLY A 158 -1.34 0.37 -2.04
N GLY A 159 -0.17 -0.27 -1.90
CA GLY A 159 1.11 0.42 -1.68
C GLY A 159 1.50 1.31 -2.84
N ALA A 160 1.32 0.86 -4.09
CA ALA A 160 1.60 1.67 -5.28
C ALA A 160 0.71 2.91 -5.36
N VAL A 161 -0.60 2.76 -5.04
CA VAL A 161 -1.55 3.88 -4.99
C VAL A 161 -1.20 4.83 -3.85
N ALA A 162 -0.92 4.30 -2.65
CA ALA A 162 -0.56 5.09 -1.48
C ALA A 162 0.75 5.89 -1.68
N ALA A 163 1.71 5.34 -2.43
CA ALA A 163 2.99 6.02 -2.74
C ALA A 163 2.94 6.85 -4.04
N ARG A 164 1.81 6.90 -4.75
CA ARG A 164 1.66 7.62 -6.02
C ARG A 164 2.70 7.21 -7.07
N GLY A 165 2.92 5.89 -7.17
CA GLY A 165 4.00 5.29 -7.94
C GLY A 165 3.97 5.61 -9.43
N ALA A 166 5.15 5.75 -10.03
CA ALA A 166 5.36 5.81 -11.47
C ALA A 166 6.10 4.55 -11.97
N GLY A 167 6.07 4.28 -13.25
CA GLY A 167 6.74 3.14 -13.86
C GLY A 167 7.25 3.42 -15.27
N GLN A 168 7.96 2.47 -15.85
CA GLN A 168 8.59 2.59 -17.17
C GLN A 168 7.57 2.87 -18.30
N LEU A 169 6.33 2.43 -18.16
CA LEU A 169 5.29 2.62 -19.16
C LEU A 169 4.40 3.85 -18.91
N SER A 170 4.75 4.69 -17.93
CA SER A 170 3.95 5.86 -17.55
C SER A 170 3.81 6.90 -18.66
N THR A 171 4.78 6.99 -19.57
CA THR A 171 4.69 7.87 -20.75
C THR A 171 3.48 7.54 -21.64
N ARG A 172 3.11 6.26 -21.71
CA ARG A 172 1.98 5.79 -22.52
C ARG A 172 0.68 5.70 -21.70
N TYR A 173 0.73 5.11 -20.51
CA TYR A 173 -0.45 4.71 -19.76
C TYR A 173 -0.77 5.64 -18.58
N GLY A 174 0.11 6.61 -18.30
CA GLY A 174 0.02 7.42 -17.10
C GLY A 174 0.69 6.77 -15.89
N LYS A 175 0.69 7.46 -14.77
CA LYS A 175 1.09 6.95 -13.46
C LYS A 175 -0.08 6.23 -12.81
N ILE A 176 0.15 5.60 -11.66
CA ILE A 176 -0.91 4.88 -10.95
C ILE A 176 -2.12 5.78 -10.63
N GLU A 177 -1.90 7.06 -10.31
CA GLU A 177 -2.93 8.04 -10.02
C GLU A 177 -3.88 8.31 -11.20
N ASP A 178 -3.39 8.19 -12.43
CA ASP A 178 -4.20 8.37 -13.65
C ASP A 178 -5.09 7.15 -13.93
N MET A 179 -4.74 6.00 -13.33
CA MET A 179 -5.48 4.75 -13.46
C MET A 179 -6.58 4.62 -12.41
N VAL A 180 -6.45 5.30 -11.26
CA VAL A 180 -7.39 5.22 -10.14
C VAL A 180 -8.74 5.83 -10.53
N VAL A 181 -9.80 5.03 -10.36
CA VAL A 181 -11.20 5.43 -10.57
C VAL A 181 -11.93 5.62 -9.25
N ALA A 182 -11.80 4.66 -8.34
CA ALA A 182 -12.36 4.71 -6.99
C ALA A 182 -11.51 3.91 -6.03
N LEU A 183 -11.60 4.22 -4.75
CA LEU A 183 -10.94 3.51 -3.66
C LEU A 183 -11.95 3.16 -2.57
N GLU A 184 -11.73 2.04 -1.92
CA GLU A 184 -12.30 1.75 -0.60
C GLU A 184 -11.20 2.00 0.44
N VAL A 185 -11.52 2.77 1.46
CA VAL A 185 -10.56 3.22 2.47
C VAL A 185 -11.18 3.15 3.86
N VAL A 186 -10.49 2.53 4.79
CA VAL A 186 -10.83 2.63 6.21
C VAL A 186 -10.16 3.89 6.78
N LEU A 187 -10.96 4.85 7.21
CA LEU A 187 -10.51 6.10 7.80
C LEU A 187 -9.89 5.89 9.19
N PRO A 188 -9.12 6.85 9.74
CA PRO A 188 -8.55 6.73 11.09
C PRO A 188 -9.59 6.56 12.21
N CYS A 189 -10.85 6.91 11.98
CA CYS A 189 -11.95 6.63 12.91
C CYS A 189 -12.51 5.19 12.80
N GLY A 190 -11.93 4.34 11.95
CA GLY A 190 -12.37 2.98 11.71
C GLY A 190 -13.65 2.86 10.88
N THR A 191 -13.99 3.86 10.08
CA THR A 191 -15.15 3.83 9.18
C THR A 191 -14.69 3.56 7.75
N LEU A 192 -15.28 2.55 7.10
CA LEU A 192 -15.08 2.28 5.68
C LEU A 192 -15.81 3.33 4.83
N VAL A 193 -15.10 3.90 3.87
CA VAL A 193 -15.66 4.83 2.88
C VAL A 193 -15.31 4.40 1.46
N VAL A 194 -16.19 4.73 0.51
CA VAL A 194 -15.98 4.56 -0.93
C VAL A 194 -15.87 5.96 -1.55
N THR A 195 -14.78 6.23 -2.25
CA THR A 195 -14.44 7.59 -2.71
C THR A 195 -15.25 8.07 -3.91
N GLY A 196 -16.03 7.21 -4.54
CA GLY A 196 -16.87 7.58 -5.69
C GLY A 196 -17.44 6.36 -6.42
N PRO A 197 -18.21 6.59 -7.48
CA PRO A 197 -18.76 5.51 -8.28
C PRO A 197 -17.64 4.75 -9.01
N ARG A 198 -17.82 3.46 -9.21
CA ARG A 198 -16.93 2.61 -10.04
C ARG A 198 -17.15 2.90 -11.53
N ALA A 199 -16.99 4.16 -11.91
CA ALA A 199 -17.19 4.63 -13.28
C ALA A 199 -16.04 5.56 -13.69
N PRO A 200 -15.54 5.49 -14.93
CA PRO A 200 -14.38 6.25 -15.39
C PRO A 200 -14.52 7.77 -15.30
N ARG A 201 -15.74 8.26 -15.19
CA ARG A 201 -16.03 9.70 -15.03
C ARG A 201 -17.20 9.89 -14.08
N ALA A 202 -17.03 10.83 -13.16
CA ALA A 202 -18.09 11.35 -12.32
C ALA A 202 -18.17 12.87 -12.56
N ALA A 203 -19.39 13.40 -12.75
CA ALA A 203 -19.63 14.83 -12.86
C ALA A 203 -19.76 15.52 -11.50
N THR A 204 -19.77 14.74 -10.42
CA THR A 204 -19.80 15.21 -9.03
C THR A 204 -18.39 15.26 -8.46
N GLY A 205 -18.02 16.33 -7.82
CA GLY A 205 -16.73 16.52 -7.16
C GLY A 205 -16.90 16.73 -5.66
N PRO A 206 -15.80 16.82 -4.89
CA PRO A 206 -14.41 16.67 -5.31
C PRO A 206 -14.02 15.21 -5.61
N ASN A 207 -12.88 15.02 -6.29
CA ASN A 207 -12.32 13.67 -6.54
C ASN A 207 -11.62 13.17 -5.27
N TRP A 208 -12.36 12.49 -4.41
CA TRP A 208 -11.85 11.96 -3.15
C TRP A 208 -10.80 10.85 -3.33
N ALA A 209 -10.84 10.10 -4.43
CA ALA A 209 -9.82 9.09 -4.70
C ALA A 209 -8.42 9.71 -4.79
N GLN A 210 -8.30 10.91 -5.35
CA GLN A 210 -7.02 11.61 -5.47
C GLN A 210 -6.52 12.17 -4.12
N VAL A 211 -7.39 12.38 -3.14
CA VAL A 211 -6.97 12.77 -1.77
C VAL A 211 -6.21 11.65 -1.07
N PHE A 212 -6.67 10.42 -1.25
CA PHE A 212 -6.02 9.24 -0.66
C PHE A 212 -4.83 8.73 -1.47
N THR A 213 -4.80 9.01 -2.78
CA THR A 213 -3.68 8.63 -3.67
C THR A 213 -2.45 9.46 -3.33
N GLY A 214 -1.39 8.81 -2.87
CA GLY A 214 -0.16 9.48 -2.41
C GLY A 214 -0.19 9.92 -0.94
N SER A 215 -1.20 9.48 -0.16
CA SER A 215 -1.30 9.81 1.28
C SER A 215 -0.42 8.92 2.17
N GLU A 216 0.22 7.90 1.62
CA GLU A 216 1.12 6.96 2.33
C GLU A 216 0.52 6.35 3.63
N GLY A 217 -0.80 6.16 3.64
CA GLY A 217 -1.52 5.60 4.79
C GLY A 217 -1.89 6.60 5.89
N VAL A 218 -1.47 7.87 5.80
CA VAL A 218 -1.72 8.90 6.84
C VAL A 218 -3.20 9.25 6.94
N LEU A 219 -3.92 9.26 5.82
CA LEU A 219 -5.36 9.63 5.78
C LEU A 219 -6.29 8.43 5.94
N GLY A 220 -5.76 7.21 5.91
CA GLY A 220 -6.52 5.97 6.06
C GLY A 220 -5.85 4.79 5.36
N THR A 221 -6.39 3.60 5.59
CA THR A 221 -5.92 2.35 5.01
C THR A 221 -6.70 2.03 3.76
N ILE A 222 -6.05 2.03 2.59
CA ILE A 222 -6.66 1.58 1.34
C ILE A 222 -6.88 0.06 1.42
N THR A 223 -8.11 -0.38 1.17
CA THR A 223 -8.50 -1.80 1.22
C THR A 223 -8.78 -2.39 -0.15
N SER A 224 -9.26 -1.56 -1.09
CA SER A 224 -9.57 -1.96 -2.45
C SER A 224 -9.40 -0.79 -3.42
N CYS A 225 -9.00 -1.08 -4.65
CA CYS A 225 -8.80 -0.12 -5.73
C CYS A 225 -9.61 -0.52 -6.95
N THR A 226 -10.43 0.41 -7.48
CA THR A 226 -10.99 0.29 -8.83
C THR A 226 -10.10 1.06 -9.80
N LEU A 227 -9.55 0.37 -10.79
CA LEU A 227 -8.53 0.89 -11.70
C LEU A 227 -8.94 0.68 -13.15
N ARG A 228 -8.52 1.60 -14.03
CA ARG A 228 -8.59 1.42 -15.48
C ARG A 228 -7.52 0.43 -15.93
N VAL A 229 -7.91 -0.42 -16.88
CA VAL A 229 -6.99 -1.29 -17.61
C VAL A 229 -7.08 -1.04 -19.10
N HIS A 230 -6.10 -1.52 -19.83
CA HIS A 230 -5.97 -1.33 -21.27
C HIS A 230 -5.92 -2.70 -21.96
N ARG A 231 -6.34 -2.75 -23.22
CA ARG A 231 -6.11 -3.94 -24.05
C ARG A 231 -4.61 -4.09 -24.33
N LEU A 232 -4.11 -5.31 -24.28
CA LEU A 232 -2.73 -5.58 -24.70
C LEU A 232 -2.53 -5.14 -26.15
N PRO A 233 -1.39 -4.52 -26.48
CA PRO A 233 -1.05 -4.26 -27.86
C PRO A 233 -0.87 -5.57 -28.62
N ALA A 234 -1.39 -5.63 -29.85
CA ALA A 234 -1.28 -6.83 -30.70
C ALA A 234 0.18 -7.20 -31.01
N LEU A 235 1.09 -6.21 -31.00
CA LEU A 235 2.51 -6.40 -31.25
C LEU A 235 3.33 -5.43 -30.39
N ARG A 236 4.40 -5.93 -29.81
CA ARG A 236 5.45 -5.14 -29.15
C ARG A 236 6.75 -5.33 -29.91
N LEU A 237 7.35 -4.23 -30.36
CA LEU A 237 8.66 -4.22 -31.01
C LEU A 237 9.66 -3.52 -30.08
N TYR A 238 10.78 -4.18 -29.86
CA TYR A 238 11.89 -3.63 -29.08
C TYR A 238 13.03 -3.26 -30.06
N ARG A 239 13.53 -2.04 -29.94
CA ARG A 239 14.69 -1.58 -30.73
C ARG A 239 15.68 -0.89 -29.79
N SER A 240 16.94 -1.22 -29.95
CA SER A 240 18.05 -0.56 -29.25
C SER A 240 18.83 0.30 -30.23
N TYR A 241 19.24 1.47 -29.78
CA TYR A 241 20.06 2.41 -30.54
C TYR A 241 21.28 2.75 -29.71
N SER A 242 22.43 2.84 -30.38
CA SER A 242 23.69 3.29 -29.78
C SER A 242 24.07 4.62 -30.43
N PHE A 243 24.43 5.58 -29.59
CA PHE A 243 24.87 6.90 -30.03
C PHE A 243 26.29 7.14 -29.54
N PRO A 244 27.18 7.77 -30.36
CA PRO A 244 28.56 8.03 -29.96
C PRO A 244 28.67 9.14 -28.90
N THR A 245 27.70 10.04 -28.85
CA THR A 245 27.64 11.17 -27.92
C THR A 245 26.19 11.39 -27.48
N LEU A 246 25.97 12.17 -26.41
CA LEU A 246 24.67 12.67 -25.97
C LEU A 246 24.24 13.97 -26.62
N GLU A 247 25.08 14.55 -27.47
CA GLU A 247 24.84 15.76 -28.26
C GLU A 247 24.41 15.42 -29.68
#